data_738c88f06fd801e665ec9a110d4b44dd
#
_entry.id   738c88f06fd801e665ec9a110d4b44dd
#
_cell.length_a   1.000
_cell.length_b   1.000
_cell.length_c   1.000
_cell.angle_alpha   90.00
_cell.angle_beta   90.00
_cell.angle_gamma   90.00
#
_symmetry.space_group_name_H-M   'P 1'
#
loop_
_entity.id
_entity.type
_entity.pdbx_description
1 polymer ?
#
loop_
_entity_poly.entity_id
_entity_poly.type
_entity_poly.pdbx_seq_one_letter_code
_entity_poly.pdbx_strand_id
1 'polypeptide(L)'
;MSNNLVLVTGGARSGKSTFAEKYVLHYSSKCDYIATAEILDDEMAERVRLHRARRNDGRWVNHEAPYHAEEVFANLGAETGAVLFDCMTLYMTNQMYGKAAIEGSFEERCTFVLGEVDKVVEAARACGKLVVFVTNEVGSGIVPDNVMAREYRDLAGWVNQKVANACDKVFYCVAGQAIDVKKFAFKFEEE
;
A
#
# COMPACT_ATOMS: atom_id res chain seq x y z
N MET A 1 -22.13 4.84 5.60
CA MET A 1 -21.17 3.75 5.64
C MET A 1 -19.85 4.36 6.07
N SER A 2 -19.30 3.96 7.21
CA SER A 2 -18.00 4.49 7.64
C SER A 2 -16.92 3.89 6.73
N ASN A 3 -16.43 4.69 5.81
CA ASN A 3 -15.28 4.33 5.02
C ASN A 3 -14.06 4.31 5.94
N ASN A 4 -13.41 3.18 6.07
CA ASN A 4 -12.25 3.02 6.94
C ASN A 4 -11.00 2.75 6.10
N LEU A 5 -10.77 3.53 5.03
CA LEU A 5 -9.55 3.45 4.26
C LEU A 5 -8.50 4.40 4.83
N VAL A 6 -7.31 3.89 5.08
CA VAL A 6 -6.20 4.63 5.65
C VAL A 6 -4.95 4.40 4.81
N LEU A 7 -4.23 5.47 4.48
CA LEU A 7 -2.92 5.39 3.88
C LEU A 7 -1.84 5.75 4.91
N VAL A 8 -0.80 4.93 4.98
CA VAL A 8 0.41 5.20 5.76
C VAL A 8 1.59 5.29 4.81
N THR A 9 2.17 6.48 4.69
CA THR A 9 3.30 6.75 3.80
C THR A 9 4.53 7.24 4.56
N GLY A 10 5.68 7.21 3.92
CA GLY A 10 6.94 7.72 4.46
C GLY A 10 8.15 7.07 3.80
N GLY A 11 9.32 7.65 4.01
CA GLY A 11 10.58 7.17 3.46
C GLY A 11 11.01 5.80 4.00
N ALA A 12 12.12 5.28 3.48
CA ALA A 12 12.75 4.07 4.00
C ALA A 12 13.06 4.22 5.50
N ARG A 13 12.76 3.19 6.31
CA ARG A 13 13.00 3.16 7.77
C ARG A 13 12.35 4.29 8.57
N SER A 14 11.30 4.91 8.04
CA SER A 14 10.52 5.98 8.71
C SER A 14 9.68 5.51 9.90
N GLY A 15 9.49 4.19 10.06
CA GLY A 15 8.59 3.62 11.07
C GLY A 15 7.17 3.32 10.58
N LYS A 16 6.87 3.57 9.28
CA LYS A 16 5.53 3.42 8.69
C LYS A 16 4.90 2.04 8.89
N SER A 17 5.64 0.94 8.61
CA SER A 17 5.10 -0.42 8.76
C SER A 17 4.79 -0.74 10.22
N THR A 18 5.67 -0.32 11.16
CA THR A 18 5.42 -0.48 12.60
C THR A 18 4.19 0.29 13.07
N PHE A 19 4.02 1.52 12.57
CA PHE A 19 2.83 2.32 12.85
C PHE A 19 1.58 1.67 12.28
N ALA A 20 1.61 1.24 11.02
CA ALA A 20 0.48 0.60 10.35
C ALA A 20 0.03 -0.70 11.06
N GLU A 21 0.98 -1.56 11.47
CA GLU A 21 0.69 -2.76 12.27
C GLU A 21 0.02 -2.41 13.60
N LYS A 22 0.56 -1.43 14.35
CA LYS A 22 -0.04 -0.98 15.60
C LYS A 22 -1.43 -0.38 15.37
N TYR A 23 -1.61 0.32 14.26
CA TYR A 23 -2.88 0.96 13.92
C TYR A 23 -3.98 -0.08 13.69
N VAL A 24 -3.75 -1.09 12.85
CA VAL A 24 -4.76 -2.15 12.61
C VAL A 24 -5.05 -2.95 13.88
N LEU A 25 -4.02 -3.30 14.67
CA LEU A 25 -4.17 -4.04 15.91
C LEU A 25 -4.83 -3.25 17.05
N HIS A 26 -4.83 -1.92 16.97
CA HIS A 26 -5.57 -1.06 17.88
C HIS A 26 -7.08 -1.16 17.65
N TYR A 27 -7.50 -1.37 16.40
CA TYR A 27 -8.92 -1.42 16.03
C TYR A 27 -9.48 -2.84 15.90
N SER A 28 -8.62 -3.86 15.74
CA SER A 28 -9.06 -5.24 15.58
C SER A 28 -8.10 -6.24 16.19
N SER A 29 -8.68 -7.28 16.83
CA SER A 29 -7.92 -8.43 17.34
C SER A 29 -7.72 -9.53 16.30
N LYS A 30 -8.40 -9.46 15.15
CA LYS A 30 -8.26 -10.37 14.02
C LYS A 30 -8.02 -9.56 12.74
N CYS A 31 -6.88 -9.77 12.13
CA CYS A 31 -6.43 -8.97 11.00
C CYS A 31 -5.96 -9.87 9.86
N ASP A 32 -6.17 -9.42 8.63
CA ASP A 32 -5.57 -10.01 7.45
C ASP A 32 -4.38 -9.14 6.98
N TYR A 33 -3.30 -9.80 6.57
CA TYR A 33 -2.12 -9.17 6.02
C TYR A 33 -1.95 -9.57 4.56
N ILE A 34 -2.01 -8.59 3.67
CA ILE A 34 -1.82 -8.78 2.23
C ILE A 34 -0.37 -8.38 1.90
N ALA A 35 0.46 -9.39 1.65
CA ALA A 35 1.84 -9.23 1.21
C ALA A 35 1.89 -9.10 -0.31
N THR A 36 2.45 -8.02 -0.79
CA THR A 36 2.56 -7.74 -2.23
C THR A 36 3.95 -7.98 -2.80
N ALA A 37 4.90 -8.41 -1.98
CA ALA A 37 6.24 -8.72 -2.44
C ALA A 37 6.24 -9.99 -3.31
N GLU A 38 6.74 -9.90 -4.55
CA GLU A 38 7.14 -11.06 -5.32
C GLU A 38 8.53 -11.51 -4.84
N ILE A 39 8.68 -12.80 -4.54
CA ILE A 39 9.96 -13.35 -4.09
C ILE A 39 10.80 -13.66 -5.34
N LEU A 40 11.74 -12.78 -5.66
CA LEU A 40 12.59 -12.90 -6.84
C LEU A 40 14.02 -13.36 -6.51
N ASP A 41 14.43 -13.23 -5.24
CA ASP A 41 15.75 -13.60 -4.76
C ASP A 41 15.75 -14.05 -3.30
N ASP A 42 16.87 -14.59 -2.83
CA ASP A 42 17.04 -15.11 -1.47
C ASP A 42 16.95 -14.00 -0.39
N GLU A 43 17.38 -12.77 -0.71
CA GLU A 43 17.28 -11.64 0.21
C GLU A 43 15.81 -11.31 0.47
N MET A 44 15.01 -11.25 -0.59
CA MET A 44 13.57 -11.00 -0.50
C MET A 44 12.85 -12.13 0.23
N ALA A 45 13.24 -13.41 -0.05
CA ALA A 45 12.71 -14.57 0.66
C ALA A 45 12.95 -14.49 2.17
N GLU A 46 14.15 -14.10 2.60
CA GLU A 46 14.48 -13.94 4.02
C GLU A 46 13.72 -12.76 4.64
N ARG A 47 13.55 -11.65 3.94
CA ARG A 47 12.74 -10.51 4.40
C ARG A 47 11.28 -10.91 4.63
N VAL A 48 10.69 -11.62 3.67
CA VAL A 48 9.32 -12.14 3.79
C VAL A 48 9.22 -13.13 4.97
N ARG A 49 10.18 -14.04 5.13
CA ARG A 49 10.22 -14.97 6.27
C ARG A 49 10.25 -14.25 7.61
N LEU A 50 11.09 -13.23 7.76
CA LEU A 50 11.17 -12.42 8.98
C LEU A 50 9.88 -11.64 9.26
N HIS A 51 9.25 -11.12 8.22
CA HIS A 51 7.95 -10.43 8.33
C HIS A 51 6.83 -11.40 8.75
N ARG A 52 6.79 -12.62 8.22
CA ARG A 52 5.84 -13.66 8.64
C ARG A 52 6.06 -14.10 10.08
N ALA A 53 7.32 -14.29 10.49
CA ALA A 53 7.65 -14.72 11.85
C ALA A 53 7.15 -13.74 12.92
N ARG A 54 7.11 -12.44 12.63
CA ARG A 54 6.56 -11.40 13.53
C ARG A 54 5.04 -11.46 13.68
N ARG A 55 4.32 -12.09 12.73
CA ARG A 55 2.86 -12.15 12.68
C ARG A 55 2.32 -13.54 12.98
N ASN A 56 3.08 -14.38 13.70
CA ASN A 56 2.72 -15.75 14.00
C ASN A 56 2.02 -15.92 15.37
N ASP A 57 1.32 -14.88 15.86
CA ASP A 57 0.68 -14.85 17.17
C ASP A 57 -0.83 -15.18 17.13
N GLY A 58 -1.32 -15.73 16.04
CA GLY A 58 -2.72 -16.14 15.85
C GLY A 58 -3.70 -14.97 15.63
N ARG A 59 -3.24 -13.74 15.56
CA ARG A 59 -4.05 -12.55 15.23
C ARG A 59 -4.10 -12.27 13.74
N TRP A 60 -3.21 -12.85 12.95
CA TRP A 60 -3.01 -12.57 11.55
C TRP A 60 -3.32 -13.77 10.65
N VAL A 61 -4.03 -13.50 9.57
CA VAL A 61 -4.11 -14.37 8.40
C VAL A 61 -3.26 -13.74 7.29
N ASN A 62 -2.30 -14.48 6.75
CA ASN A 62 -1.38 -13.96 5.74
C ASN A 62 -1.82 -14.40 4.34
N HIS A 63 -1.90 -13.44 3.41
CA HIS A 63 -2.18 -13.64 2.00
C HIS A 63 -0.99 -13.13 1.18
N GLU A 64 -0.57 -13.92 0.22
CA GLU A 64 0.43 -13.50 -0.76
C GLU A 64 -0.30 -13.12 -2.05
N ALA A 65 -0.27 -11.83 -2.36
CA ALA A 65 -0.95 -11.28 -3.52
C ALA A 65 -0.07 -10.23 -4.22
N PRO A 66 1.02 -10.67 -4.86
CA PRO A 66 1.83 -9.77 -5.69
C PRO A 66 1.06 -9.25 -6.91
N TYR A 67 0.03 -9.98 -7.31
CA TYR A 67 -0.92 -9.69 -8.40
C TYR A 67 -2.34 -9.98 -7.92
N HIS A 68 -3.35 -9.41 -8.57
CA HIS A 68 -4.78 -9.67 -8.29
C HIS A 68 -5.17 -9.56 -6.81
N ALA A 69 -4.59 -8.58 -6.12
CA ALA A 69 -4.81 -8.41 -4.67
C ALA A 69 -6.27 -8.02 -4.34
N GLU A 70 -7.03 -7.52 -5.31
CA GLU A 70 -8.47 -7.27 -5.20
C GLU A 70 -9.28 -8.53 -4.87
N GLU A 71 -8.84 -9.71 -5.33
CA GLU A 71 -9.52 -10.98 -5.07
C GLU A 71 -9.45 -11.39 -3.59
N VAL A 72 -8.39 -10.97 -2.87
CA VAL A 72 -8.25 -11.25 -1.43
C VAL A 72 -9.37 -10.57 -0.64
N PHE A 73 -9.72 -9.32 -1.00
CA PHE A 73 -10.78 -8.58 -0.31
C PHE A 73 -12.15 -9.25 -0.45
N ALA A 74 -12.41 -9.95 -1.55
CA ALA A 74 -13.65 -10.70 -1.76
C ALA A 74 -13.74 -11.98 -0.90
N ASN A 75 -12.59 -12.48 -0.42
CA ASN A 75 -12.46 -13.75 0.27
C ASN A 75 -12.01 -13.62 1.74
N LEU A 76 -12.11 -12.43 2.32
CA LEU A 76 -11.76 -12.19 3.73
C LEU A 76 -12.63 -13.00 4.68
N GLY A 77 -12.02 -13.50 5.76
CA GLY A 77 -12.73 -14.23 6.80
C GLY A 77 -13.84 -13.38 7.48
N ALA A 78 -14.90 -14.06 7.94
CA ALA A 78 -16.01 -13.36 8.63
C ALA A 78 -15.54 -12.64 9.91
N GLU A 79 -14.51 -13.16 10.59
CA GLU A 79 -13.94 -12.59 11.81
C GLU A 79 -12.94 -11.44 11.56
N THR A 80 -12.52 -11.22 10.31
CA THR A 80 -11.59 -10.16 9.95
C THR A 80 -12.19 -8.80 10.29
N GLY A 81 -11.54 -8.04 11.14
CA GLY A 81 -11.95 -6.67 11.48
C GLY A 81 -11.10 -5.60 10.80
N ALA A 82 -9.87 -5.93 10.42
CA ALA A 82 -8.97 -5.01 9.73
C ALA A 82 -8.02 -5.72 8.75
N VAL A 83 -7.58 -5.01 7.74
CA VAL A 83 -6.65 -5.49 6.70
C VAL A 83 -5.45 -4.56 6.63
N LEU A 84 -4.25 -5.13 6.59
CA LEU A 84 -3.01 -4.42 6.34
C LEU A 84 -2.45 -4.82 4.98
N PHE A 85 -2.38 -3.86 4.05
CA PHE A 85 -1.83 -4.04 2.70
C PHE A 85 -0.40 -3.50 2.64
N ASP A 86 0.60 -4.36 2.53
CA ASP A 86 2.02 -3.99 2.60
C ASP A 86 2.84 -4.61 1.43
N CYS A 87 3.20 -3.80 0.39
CA CYS A 87 2.90 -2.38 0.25
C CYS A 87 2.46 -2.02 -1.18
N MET A 88 1.83 -0.87 -1.31
CA MET A 88 1.36 -0.37 -2.59
C MET A 88 2.52 -0.14 -3.59
N THR A 89 3.68 0.28 -3.09
CA THR A 89 4.88 0.47 -3.94
C THR A 89 5.35 -0.84 -4.58
N LEU A 90 5.39 -1.94 -3.85
CA LEU A 90 5.76 -3.24 -4.43
C LEU A 90 4.67 -3.76 -5.37
N TYR A 91 3.39 -3.59 -5.01
CA TYR A 91 2.29 -3.94 -5.90
C TYR A 91 2.40 -3.22 -7.25
N MET A 92 2.57 -1.90 -7.21
CA MET A 92 2.81 -1.07 -8.40
C MET A 92 4.03 -1.57 -9.20
N THR A 93 5.14 -1.89 -8.52
CA THR A 93 6.36 -2.39 -9.16
C THR A 93 6.10 -3.69 -9.92
N ASN A 94 5.35 -4.62 -9.34
CA ASN A 94 5.01 -5.88 -9.98
C ASN A 94 4.16 -5.66 -11.25
N GLN A 95 3.20 -4.72 -11.20
CA GLN A 95 2.37 -4.38 -12.35
C GLN A 95 3.18 -3.69 -13.47
N MET A 96 4.16 -2.84 -13.09
CA MET A 96 4.93 -2.03 -14.04
C MET A 96 6.08 -2.81 -14.70
N TYR A 97 6.73 -3.71 -13.95
CA TYR A 97 7.97 -4.37 -14.35
C TYR A 97 7.97 -5.88 -14.16
N GLY A 98 6.95 -6.45 -13.54
CA GLY A 98 6.84 -7.88 -13.28
C GLY A 98 6.09 -8.63 -14.38
N LYS A 99 5.55 -9.81 -14.04
CA LYS A 99 4.89 -10.73 -14.98
C LYS A 99 3.59 -10.17 -15.60
N ALA A 100 2.96 -9.21 -14.93
CA ALA A 100 1.73 -8.58 -15.40
C ALA A 100 2.01 -7.34 -16.28
N ALA A 101 3.27 -6.93 -16.41
CA ALA A 101 3.63 -5.72 -17.16
C ALA A 101 3.19 -5.82 -18.62
N ILE A 102 2.60 -4.74 -19.12
CA ILE A 102 2.25 -4.61 -20.52
C ILE A 102 3.38 -3.93 -21.31
N GLU A 103 3.48 -4.21 -22.60
CA GLU A 103 4.32 -3.44 -23.50
C GLU A 103 3.63 -2.13 -23.87
N GLY A 104 4.42 -1.10 -24.22
CA GLY A 104 3.90 0.19 -24.64
C GLY A 104 4.72 1.37 -24.12
N SER A 105 4.25 2.56 -24.41
CA SER A 105 4.79 3.81 -23.89
C SER A 105 4.70 3.89 -22.37
N PHE A 106 5.45 4.78 -21.77
CA PHE A 106 5.38 5.02 -20.30
C PHE A 106 3.94 5.41 -19.89
N GLU A 107 3.26 6.23 -20.67
CA GLU A 107 1.90 6.69 -20.40
C GLU A 107 0.88 5.53 -20.43
N GLU A 108 0.97 4.63 -21.43
CA GLU A 108 0.11 3.45 -21.52
C GLU A 108 0.33 2.50 -20.32
N ARG A 109 1.59 2.25 -19.96
CA ARG A 109 1.94 1.45 -18.78
C ARG A 109 1.45 2.07 -17.48
N CYS A 110 1.57 3.39 -17.32
CA CYS A 110 1.03 4.11 -16.16
C CYS A 110 -0.49 4.00 -16.07
N THR A 111 -1.18 4.16 -17.19
CA THR A 111 -2.64 4.03 -17.24
C THR A 111 -3.08 2.63 -16.81
N PHE A 112 -2.40 1.60 -17.29
CA PHE A 112 -2.64 0.22 -16.88
C PHE A 112 -2.44 0.04 -15.37
N VAL A 113 -1.29 0.45 -14.83
CA VAL A 113 -0.98 0.30 -13.39
C VAL A 113 -1.97 1.06 -12.51
N LEU A 114 -2.33 2.29 -12.89
CA LEU A 114 -3.32 3.07 -12.17
C LEU A 114 -4.71 2.42 -12.19
N GLY A 115 -5.06 1.72 -13.26
CA GLY A 115 -6.29 0.90 -13.35
C GLY A 115 -6.25 -0.31 -12.40
N GLU A 116 -5.10 -1.00 -12.29
CA GLU A 116 -4.96 -2.10 -11.33
C GLU A 116 -5.04 -1.61 -9.87
N VAL A 117 -4.48 -0.44 -9.58
CA VAL A 117 -4.61 0.21 -8.27
C VAL A 117 -6.07 0.58 -7.96
N ASP A 118 -6.84 1.04 -8.95
CA ASP A 118 -8.28 1.33 -8.77
C ASP A 118 -9.04 0.08 -8.35
N LYS A 119 -8.82 -1.08 -9.00
CA LYS A 119 -9.46 -2.34 -8.62
C LYS A 119 -9.21 -2.70 -7.15
N VAL A 120 -7.96 -2.57 -6.70
CA VAL A 120 -7.59 -2.82 -5.30
C VAL A 120 -8.30 -1.86 -4.34
N VAL A 121 -8.32 -0.57 -4.65
CA VAL A 121 -8.96 0.45 -3.81
C VAL A 121 -10.49 0.26 -3.76
N GLU A 122 -11.11 -0.07 -4.89
CA GLU A 122 -12.55 -0.35 -4.97
C GLU A 122 -12.92 -1.60 -4.16
N ALA A 123 -12.15 -2.69 -4.30
CA ALA A 123 -12.36 -3.91 -3.52
C ALA A 123 -12.16 -3.68 -2.02
N ALA A 124 -11.14 -2.92 -1.63
CA ALA A 124 -10.91 -2.53 -0.25
C ALA A 124 -12.07 -1.70 0.32
N ARG A 125 -12.64 -0.80 -0.49
CA ARG A 125 -13.82 -0.03 -0.08
C ARG A 125 -15.07 -0.90 0.06
N ALA A 126 -15.26 -1.83 -0.86
CA ALA A 126 -16.41 -2.72 -0.89
C ALA A 126 -16.41 -3.75 0.24
N CYS A 127 -15.24 -4.15 0.75
CA CYS A 127 -15.15 -5.15 1.82
C CYS A 127 -15.72 -4.67 3.17
N GLY A 128 -15.92 -3.36 3.37
CA GLY A 128 -16.53 -2.79 4.57
C GLY A 128 -15.70 -2.90 5.85
N LYS A 129 -14.43 -3.30 5.75
CA LYS A 129 -13.49 -3.43 6.87
C LYS A 129 -12.58 -2.19 6.97
N LEU A 130 -11.86 -2.05 8.09
CA LEU A 130 -10.73 -1.13 8.15
C LEU A 130 -9.62 -1.65 7.24
N VAL A 131 -9.21 -0.87 6.25
CA VAL A 131 -8.08 -1.22 5.39
C VAL A 131 -6.98 -0.16 5.51
N VAL A 132 -5.78 -0.60 5.84
CA VAL A 132 -4.59 0.25 5.95
C VAL A 132 -3.62 -0.11 4.83
N PHE A 133 -3.43 0.82 3.90
CA PHE A 133 -2.42 0.72 2.86
C PHE A 133 -1.08 1.28 3.35
N VAL A 134 0.00 0.56 3.11
CA VAL A 134 1.36 1.05 3.33
C VAL A 134 1.99 1.38 1.99
N THR A 135 2.68 2.51 1.89
CA THR A 135 3.42 2.91 0.69
C THR A 135 4.72 3.62 1.04
N ASN A 136 5.65 3.67 0.10
CA ASN A 136 6.85 4.47 0.25
C ASN A 136 6.66 5.85 -0.38
N GLU A 137 7.18 6.88 0.30
CA GLU A 137 7.44 8.19 -0.29
C GLU A 137 8.85 8.16 -0.91
N VAL A 138 8.92 8.30 -2.23
CA VAL A 138 10.17 8.23 -3.00
C VAL A 138 10.45 9.52 -3.82
N GLY A 139 9.51 10.47 -3.78
CA GLY A 139 9.56 11.71 -4.57
C GLY A 139 10.42 12.82 -3.95
N SER A 140 10.64 12.80 -2.64
CA SER A 140 11.33 13.86 -1.90
C SER A 140 12.87 13.82 -2.01
N GLY A 141 13.43 12.87 -2.76
CA GLY A 141 14.88 12.74 -2.96
C GLY A 141 15.42 13.50 -4.18
N ILE A 142 16.72 13.36 -4.43
CA ILE A 142 17.37 13.88 -5.63
C ILE A 142 16.76 13.23 -6.87
N VAL A 143 16.62 13.99 -7.96
CA VAL A 143 16.13 13.45 -9.25
C VAL A 143 17.11 12.40 -9.76
N PRO A 144 16.66 11.16 -10.00
CA PRO A 144 17.52 10.09 -10.51
C PRO A 144 18.09 10.42 -11.90
N ASP A 145 19.32 10.00 -12.16
CA ASP A 145 20.00 10.20 -13.43
C ASP A 145 19.51 9.24 -14.54
N ASN A 146 19.01 8.06 -14.20
CA ASN A 146 18.47 7.10 -15.16
C ASN A 146 16.94 7.25 -15.36
N VAL A 147 16.50 6.96 -16.58
CA VAL A 147 15.09 7.14 -17.01
C VAL A 147 14.15 6.27 -16.20
N MET A 148 14.47 4.98 -16.02
CA MET A 148 13.59 4.04 -15.34
C MET A 148 13.30 4.46 -13.88
N ALA A 149 14.31 4.96 -13.16
CA ALA A 149 14.12 5.43 -11.80
C ALA A 149 13.28 6.73 -11.73
N ARG A 150 13.36 7.60 -12.75
CA ARG A 150 12.47 8.77 -12.85
C ARG A 150 11.02 8.35 -13.12
N GLU A 151 10.80 7.45 -14.09
CA GLU A 151 9.49 6.88 -14.39
C GLU A 151 8.86 6.22 -13.15
N TYR A 152 9.65 5.40 -12.46
CA TYR A 152 9.23 4.76 -11.21
C TYR A 152 8.80 5.77 -10.16
N ARG A 153 9.61 6.84 -9.97
CA ARG A 153 9.34 7.89 -8.98
C ARG A 153 8.04 8.64 -9.31
N ASP A 154 7.84 8.98 -10.58
CA ASP A 154 6.67 9.72 -11.02
C ASP A 154 5.40 8.85 -10.87
N LEU A 155 5.45 7.59 -11.31
CA LEU A 155 4.35 6.65 -11.13
C LEU A 155 4.02 6.44 -9.64
N ALA A 156 5.03 6.27 -8.77
CA ALA A 156 4.82 6.13 -7.34
C ALA A 156 4.11 7.35 -6.74
N GLY A 157 4.46 8.55 -7.20
CA GLY A 157 3.77 9.79 -6.82
C GLY A 157 2.29 9.79 -7.22
N TRP A 158 1.96 9.40 -8.45
CA TRP A 158 0.57 9.33 -8.93
C TRP A 158 -0.23 8.24 -8.20
N VAL A 159 0.34 7.07 -7.96
CA VAL A 159 -0.28 6.01 -7.17
C VAL A 159 -0.55 6.49 -5.74
N ASN A 160 0.42 7.14 -5.09
CA ASN A 160 0.26 7.67 -3.75
C ASN A 160 -0.87 8.71 -3.68
N GLN A 161 -0.95 9.63 -4.65
CA GLN A 161 -2.03 10.61 -4.73
C GLN A 161 -3.39 9.94 -4.93
N LYS A 162 -3.49 8.97 -5.84
CA LYS A 162 -4.72 8.22 -6.11
C LYS A 162 -5.24 7.52 -4.86
N VAL A 163 -4.39 6.77 -4.17
CA VAL A 163 -4.77 6.05 -2.94
C VAL A 163 -5.08 7.04 -1.80
N ALA A 164 -4.29 8.12 -1.65
CA ALA A 164 -4.54 9.16 -0.65
C ALA A 164 -5.89 9.83 -0.84
N ASN A 165 -6.28 10.11 -2.08
CA ASN A 165 -7.59 10.72 -2.38
C ASN A 165 -8.74 9.78 -2.00
N ALA A 166 -8.58 8.48 -2.16
CA ALA A 166 -9.57 7.48 -1.79
C ALA A 166 -9.64 7.23 -0.27
N CYS A 167 -8.59 7.50 0.49
CA CYS A 167 -8.53 7.23 1.92
C CYS A 167 -9.16 8.33 2.77
N ASP A 168 -9.77 7.98 3.91
CA ASP A 168 -10.32 8.92 4.89
C ASP A 168 -9.22 9.59 5.71
N LYS A 169 -8.12 8.86 5.95
CA LYS A 169 -6.94 9.35 6.68
C LYS A 169 -5.67 9.06 5.90
N VAL A 170 -4.72 9.98 5.99
CA VAL A 170 -3.38 9.82 5.41
C VAL A 170 -2.36 10.14 6.49
N PHE A 171 -1.56 9.16 6.88
CA PHE A 171 -0.48 9.35 7.84
C PHE A 171 0.87 9.42 7.11
N TYR A 172 1.62 10.47 7.38
CA TYR A 172 3.01 10.61 6.98
C TYR A 172 3.92 10.25 8.16
N CYS A 173 4.77 9.24 7.96
CA CYS A 173 5.70 8.77 8.97
C CYS A 173 7.11 9.31 8.72
N VAL A 174 7.68 9.94 9.74
CA VAL A 174 9.05 10.45 9.77
C VAL A 174 9.66 10.23 11.15
N ALA A 175 10.88 9.70 11.23
CA ALA A 175 11.60 9.46 12.48
C ALA A 175 10.78 8.71 13.55
N GLY A 176 9.95 7.74 13.13
CA GLY A 176 9.09 6.96 14.00
C GLY A 176 7.80 7.64 14.45
N GLN A 177 7.56 8.89 14.04
CA GLN A 177 6.34 9.65 14.35
C GLN A 177 5.40 9.66 13.15
N ALA A 178 4.08 9.58 13.40
CA ALA A 178 3.06 9.65 12.37
C ALA A 178 2.22 10.92 12.52
N ILE A 179 2.04 11.65 11.44
CA ILE A 179 1.24 12.88 11.37
C ILE A 179 0.06 12.62 10.44
N ASP A 180 -1.16 12.93 10.88
CA ASP A 180 -2.36 12.87 10.04
C ASP A 180 -2.38 14.07 9.08
N VAL A 181 -1.95 13.82 7.84
CA VAL A 181 -1.78 14.86 6.81
C VAL A 181 -3.12 15.49 6.42
N LYS A 182 -4.19 14.68 6.29
CA LYS A 182 -5.51 15.20 5.90
C LYS A 182 -6.11 16.14 6.93
N LYS A 183 -5.74 15.98 8.20
CA LYS A 183 -6.20 16.86 9.28
C LYS A 183 -5.64 18.28 9.15
N PHE A 184 -4.46 18.43 8.56
CA PHE A 184 -3.77 19.71 8.41
C PHE A 184 -3.68 20.18 6.94
N ALA A 185 -4.23 19.40 6.00
CA ALA A 185 -4.23 19.79 4.60
C ALA A 185 -5.06 21.04 4.37
N PHE A 186 -4.49 21.97 3.60
CA PHE A 186 -5.20 23.16 3.15
C PHE A 186 -6.36 22.74 2.23
N LYS A 187 -7.52 23.33 2.45
CA LYS A 187 -8.71 23.12 1.59
C LYS A 187 -8.99 24.43 0.86
N PHE A 188 -9.09 24.32 -0.47
CA PHE A 188 -9.65 25.42 -1.25
C PHE A 188 -11.15 25.49 -0.99
N GLU A 189 -11.70 26.69 -0.81
CA GLU A 189 -13.15 26.88 -0.80
C GLU A 189 -13.66 26.57 -2.20
N GLU A 190 -14.65 25.67 -2.30
CA GLU A 190 -15.34 25.44 -3.57
C GLU A 190 -16.22 26.67 -3.82
N GLU A 191 -16.00 27.35 -4.98
CA GLU A 191 -16.83 28.48 -5.44
C GLU A 191 -18.23 28.03 -5.86
#